data_74e327a9eeb5ef6d4b81b0c69560922d
#
_entry.id   74e327a9eeb5ef6d4b81b0c69560922d
#
_cell.length_a   1.000
_cell.length_b   1.000
_cell.length_c   1.000
_cell.angle_alpha   90.00
_cell.angle_beta   90.00
_cell.angle_gamma   90.00
#
_symmetry.space_group_name_H-M   'P 1'
#
loop_
_entity.id
_entity.type
_entity.pdbx_description
1 polymer ?
#
loop_
_entity_poly.entity_id
_entity_poly.type
_entity_poly.pdbx_seq_one_letter_code
_entity_poly.pdbx_strand_id
1 'polypeptide(L)'
;MIDSPAGPEKALERRIGLRSAVLFNMLEMIGVGPFITLPLVIAAAGARLSLWAWILGAAIAAADGLVWAELGASFPRAGGSYAFLREIYGPARAGNWLGFLYVWQLSFSAPLSIASGCIGLSSFLAWFWPGLDSAPFPALPDKDALEVI
;
A
#
# COMPACT_ATOMS: atom_id res chain seq x y z
N MET A 1 9.66 14.44 -34.66
CA MET A 1 8.38 15.05 -35.07
C MET A 1 7.37 13.93 -35.19
N ILE A 2 6.74 13.59 -34.03
CA ILE A 2 5.62 12.64 -33.97
C ILE A 2 4.54 13.38 -33.18
N ASP A 3 3.82 14.25 -33.88
CA ASP A 3 2.53 14.76 -33.44
C ASP A 3 1.53 13.59 -33.59
N SER A 4 1.34 12.86 -32.51
CA SER A 4 0.18 11.99 -32.39
C SER A 4 -0.97 12.88 -31.88
N PRO A 5 -2.06 13.08 -32.63
CA PRO A 5 -3.20 13.82 -32.13
C PRO A 5 -3.74 13.08 -30.91
N ALA A 6 -3.65 13.72 -29.75
CA ALA A 6 -4.31 13.25 -28.54
C ALA A 6 -5.80 13.14 -28.91
N GLY A 7 -6.28 11.92 -29.08
CA GLY A 7 -7.69 11.64 -29.26
C GLY A 7 -8.47 12.22 -28.07
N PRO A 8 -9.78 12.50 -28.20
CA PRO A 8 -10.57 13.14 -27.17
C PRO A 8 -10.34 12.38 -25.85
N GLU A 9 -9.80 13.09 -24.85
CA GLU A 9 -9.58 12.54 -23.50
C GLU A 9 -10.89 11.91 -23.04
N LYS A 10 -10.94 10.60 -23.00
CA LYS A 10 -12.14 9.85 -22.66
C LYS A 10 -12.46 10.18 -21.20
N ALA A 11 -13.46 11.02 -20.98
CA ALA A 11 -13.90 11.41 -19.65
C ALA A 11 -14.14 10.14 -18.82
N LEU A 12 -13.58 10.10 -17.61
CA LEU A 12 -13.75 8.96 -16.71
C LEU A 12 -15.23 8.76 -16.41
N GLU A 13 -15.74 7.59 -16.74
CA GLU A 13 -17.13 7.25 -16.48
C GLU A 13 -17.31 6.91 -15.00
N ARG A 14 -18.19 7.63 -14.31
CA ARG A 14 -18.48 7.42 -12.90
C ARG A 14 -19.34 6.17 -12.71
N ARG A 15 -18.73 5.00 -12.64
CA ARG A 15 -19.43 3.71 -12.41
C ARG A 15 -19.36 3.23 -10.96
N ILE A 16 -18.43 3.76 -10.18
CA ILE A 16 -18.21 3.32 -8.79
C ILE A 16 -18.86 4.34 -7.86
N GLY A 17 -19.81 3.89 -7.04
CA GLY A 17 -20.41 4.71 -5.99
C GLY A 17 -19.46 4.94 -4.81
N LEU A 18 -19.72 5.99 -4.02
CA LEU A 18 -18.90 6.35 -2.87
C LEU A 18 -18.67 5.18 -1.90
N ARG A 19 -19.70 4.40 -1.59
CA ARG A 19 -19.60 3.25 -0.69
C ARG A 19 -18.62 2.20 -1.21
N SER A 20 -18.73 1.86 -2.50
CA SER A 20 -17.81 0.89 -3.12
C SER A 20 -16.39 1.42 -3.16
N ALA A 21 -16.18 2.70 -3.46
CA ALA A 21 -14.86 3.32 -3.47
C ALA A 21 -14.22 3.30 -2.07
N VAL A 22 -14.98 3.61 -1.02
CA VAL A 22 -14.52 3.55 0.37
C VAL A 22 -14.15 2.11 0.77
N LEU A 23 -15.01 1.13 0.45
CA LEU A 23 -14.74 -0.27 0.76
C LEU A 23 -13.49 -0.78 0.05
N PHE A 24 -13.29 -0.47 -1.23
CA PHE A 24 -12.07 -0.84 -1.96
C PHE A 24 -10.83 -0.23 -1.32
N ASN A 25 -10.89 1.05 -0.94
CA ASN A 25 -9.77 1.72 -0.28
C ASN A 25 -9.47 1.11 1.10
N MET A 26 -10.48 0.78 1.88
CA MET A 26 -10.31 0.09 3.17
C MET A 26 -9.68 -1.31 3.00
N LEU A 27 -10.09 -2.07 1.98
CA LEU A 27 -9.50 -3.39 1.69
C LEU A 27 -8.01 -3.29 1.31
N GLU A 28 -7.63 -2.27 0.55
CA GLU A 28 -6.21 -2.01 0.21
C GLU A 28 -5.38 -1.60 1.44
N MET A 29 -5.97 -0.83 2.36
CA MET A 29 -5.28 -0.34 3.55
C MET A 29 -5.14 -1.42 4.65
N ILE A 30 -6.13 -2.32 4.78
CA ILE A 30 -6.11 -3.42 5.75
C ILE A 30 -5.29 -4.57 5.17
N GLY A 31 -3.98 -4.39 5.14
CA GLY A 31 -3.03 -5.45 4.78
C GLY A 31 -2.63 -6.29 6.01
N VAL A 32 -1.70 -7.21 5.80
CA VAL A 32 -1.13 -8.07 6.86
C VAL A 32 -0.31 -7.25 7.88
N GLY A 33 0.18 -6.08 7.49
CA GLY A 33 1.04 -5.22 8.30
C GLY A 33 0.57 -5.02 9.74
N PRO A 34 -0.65 -4.51 9.99
CA PRO A 34 -1.14 -4.28 11.35
C PRO A 34 -1.15 -5.53 12.22
N PHE A 35 -1.43 -6.69 11.67
CA PHE A 35 -1.48 -7.96 12.41
C PHE A 35 -0.10 -8.46 12.84
N ILE A 36 0.94 -8.18 12.04
CA ILE A 36 2.32 -8.52 12.37
C ILE A 36 2.94 -7.46 13.29
N THR A 37 2.69 -6.19 13.02
CA THR A 37 3.32 -5.09 13.76
C THR A 37 2.72 -4.86 15.15
N LEU A 38 1.43 -5.18 15.36
CA LEU A 38 0.78 -4.98 16.65
C LEU A 38 1.47 -5.72 17.81
N PRO A 39 1.76 -7.03 17.72
CA PRO A 39 2.50 -7.74 18.76
C PRO A 39 3.89 -7.16 19.01
N LEU A 40 4.61 -6.77 17.96
CA LEU A 40 5.95 -6.20 18.06
C LEU A 40 5.95 -4.85 18.77
N VAL A 41 4.99 -3.98 18.47
CA VAL A 41 4.84 -2.68 19.12
C VAL A 41 4.48 -2.86 20.59
N ILE A 42 3.59 -3.82 20.92
CA ILE A 42 3.24 -4.11 22.32
C ILE A 42 4.45 -4.67 23.08
N ALA A 43 5.22 -5.55 22.47
CA ALA A 43 6.43 -6.11 23.08
C ALA A 43 7.50 -5.04 23.33
N ALA A 44 7.69 -4.12 22.40
CA ALA A 44 8.72 -3.08 22.49
C ALA A 44 8.35 -1.93 23.44
N ALA A 45 7.10 -1.49 23.45
CA ALA A 45 6.67 -0.27 24.15
C ALA A 45 5.75 -0.54 25.35
N GLY A 46 5.29 -1.77 25.53
CA GLY A 46 4.27 -2.13 26.52
C GLY A 46 2.87 -1.69 26.11
N ALA A 47 1.85 -2.33 26.64
CA ALA A 47 0.45 -2.15 26.22
C ALA A 47 -0.04 -0.70 26.32
N ARG A 48 0.35 0.02 27.35
CA ARG A 48 -0.12 1.40 27.59
C ARG A 48 0.44 2.39 26.59
N LEU A 49 1.73 2.30 26.29
CA LEU A 49 2.39 3.21 25.35
C LEU A 49 1.99 2.88 23.91
N SER A 50 1.80 1.61 23.61
CA SER A 50 1.32 1.14 22.30
C SER A 50 -0.03 1.74 21.94
N LEU A 51 -0.96 1.85 22.89
CA LEU A 51 -2.27 2.46 22.64
C LEU A 51 -2.13 3.93 22.18
N TRP A 52 -1.29 4.70 22.87
CA TRP A 52 -1.03 6.10 22.50
C TRP A 52 -0.33 6.22 21.15
N ALA A 53 0.61 5.32 20.84
CA ALA A 53 1.27 5.27 19.55
C ALA A 53 0.28 5.01 18.40
N TRP A 54 -0.68 4.12 18.60
CA TRP A 54 -1.73 3.84 17.62
C TRP A 54 -2.69 5.02 17.43
N ILE A 55 -3.09 5.71 18.51
CA ILE A 55 -3.94 6.91 18.44
C ILE A 55 -3.21 8.02 17.67
N LEU A 56 -1.94 8.24 17.98
CA LEU A 56 -1.12 9.23 17.28
C LEU A 56 -0.94 8.86 15.80
N GLY A 57 -0.65 7.60 15.51
CA GLY A 57 -0.56 7.08 14.16
C GLY A 57 -1.85 7.27 13.35
N ALA A 58 -3.01 7.01 13.99
CA ALA A 58 -4.31 7.25 13.37
C ALA A 58 -4.57 8.73 13.07
N ALA A 59 -4.16 9.63 13.96
CA ALA A 59 -4.28 11.07 13.73
C ALA A 59 -3.40 11.55 12.56
N ILE A 60 -2.16 11.06 12.47
CA ILE A 60 -1.26 11.35 11.36
C ILE A 60 -1.81 10.79 10.05
N ALA A 61 -2.29 9.55 10.04
CA ALA A 61 -2.90 8.93 8.87
C ALA A 61 -4.15 9.66 8.39
N ALA A 62 -4.96 10.18 9.33
CA ALA A 62 -6.12 11.00 8.99
C ALA A 62 -5.71 12.32 8.32
N ALA A 63 -4.67 12.99 8.82
CA ALA A 63 -4.15 14.21 8.22
C ALA A 63 -3.59 13.94 6.80
N ASP A 64 -2.82 12.87 6.62
CA ASP A 64 -2.33 12.44 5.32
C ASP A 64 -3.48 12.13 4.34
N GLY A 65 -4.49 11.41 4.81
CA GLY A 65 -5.69 11.10 4.02
C GLY A 65 -6.44 12.34 3.53
N LEU A 66 -6.49 13.42 4.31
CA LEU A 66 -7.08 14.69 3.88
C LEU A 66 -6.29 15.33 2.73
N VAL A 67 -4.96 15.29 2.78
CA VAL A 67 -4.10 15.78 1.68
C VAL A 67 -4.36 15.00 0.40
N TRP A 68 -4.42 13.67 0.48
CA TRP A 68 -4.72 12.83 -0.68
C TRP A 68 -6.13 13.05 -1.22
N ALA A 69 -7.11 13.31 -0.34
CA ALA A 69 -8.47 13.63 -0.74
C ALA A 69 -8.54 14.95 -1.53
N GLU A 70 -7.81 15.97 -1.09
CA GLU A 70 -7.72 17.25 -1.78
C GLU A 70 -7.02 17.13 -3.14
N LEU A 71 -5.90 16.40 -3.20
CA LEU A 71 -5.22 16.10 -4.46
C LEU A 71 -6.12 15.37 -5.45
N GLY A 72 -6.84 14.35 -4.99
CA GLY A 72 -7.78 13.59 -5.82
C GLY A 72 -8.96 14.43 -6.31
N ALA A 73 -9.43 15.38 -5.51
CA ALA A 73 -10.49 16.31 -5.90
C ALA A 73 -10.00 17.37 -6.90
N SER A 74 -8.76 17.84 -6.73
CA SER A 74 -8.13 18.86 -7.59
C SER A 74 -7.74 18.30 -8.96
N PHE A 75 -7.33 17.05 -9.02
CA PHE A 75 -6.86 16.40 -10.25
C PHE A 75 -7.63 15.11 -10.55
N PRO A 76 -8.90 15.18 -11.00
CA PRO A 76 -9.75 14.01 -11.22
C PRO A 76 -9.37 13.28 -12.53
N ARG A 77 -8.14 12.80 -12.63
CA ARG A 77 -7.60 12.08 -13.81
C ARG A 77 -7.17 10.67 -13.44
N ALA A 78 -7.16 9.78 -14.44
CA ALA A 78 -6.57 8.46 -14.27
C ALA A 78 -5.05 8.56 -14.13
N GLY A 79 -4.45 7.73 -13.26
CA GLY A 79 -3.00 7.65 -13.06
C GLY A 79 -2.52 7.91 -11.62
N GLY A 80 -3.42 8.33 -10.73
CA GLY A 80 -3.11 8.51 -9.29
C GLY A 80 -1.87 9.39 -9.06
N SER A 81 -1.01 8.96 -8.15
CA SER A 81 0.20 9.70 -7.75
C SER A 81 1.12 10.07 -8.92
N TYR A 82 1.21 9.21 -9.93
CA TYR A 82 1.99 9.51 -11.14
C TYR A 82 1.44 10.75 -11.88
N ALA A 83 0.13 10.82 -12.04
CA ALA A 83 -0.52 11.95 -12.69
C ALA A 83 -0.35 13.22 -11.87
N PHE A 84 -0.50 13.16 -10.54
CA PHE A 84 -0.30 14.29 -9.63
C PHE A 84 1.12 14.85 -9.71
N LEU A 85 2.13 13.99 -9.69
CA LEU A 85 3.54 14.41 -9.80
C LEU A 85 3.80 15.12 -11.12
N ARG A 86 3.27 14.64 -12.23
CA ARG A 86 3.45 15.28 -13.53
C ARG A 86 2.71 16.61 -13.65
N GLU A 87 1.54 16.74 -13.05
CA GLU A 87 0.75 17.96 -13.11
C GLU A 87 1.36 19.05 -12.22
N ILE A 88 1.76 18.71 -11.00
CA ILE A 88 2.31 19.65 -10.01
C ILE A 88 3.69 20.16 -10.44
N TYR A 89 4.56 19.29 -10.90
CA TYR A 89 5.95 19.64 -11.28
C TYR A 89 6.11 19.97 -12.77
N GLY A 90 5.01 19.93 -13.53
CA GLY A 90 4.96 20.22 -14.94
C GLY A 90 5.54 19.13 -15.84
N PRO A 91 5.25 19.17 -17.16
CA PRO A 91 5.77 18.19 -18.13
C PRO A 91 7.26 18.37 -18.42
N ALA A 92 7.93 19.35 -17.80
CA ALA A 92 9.36 19.58 -17.90
C ALA A 92 10.17 18.48 -17.19
N ARG A 93 11.50 18.61 -17.23
CA ARG A 93 12.46 17.61 -16.73
C ARG A 93 12.12 17.07 -15.32
N ALA A 94 11.65 17.92 -14.40
CA ALA A 94 11.36 17.55 -13.02
C ALA A 94 10.15 16.60 -12.92
N GLY A 95 9.04 16.89 -13.56
CA GLY A 95 7.84 16.04 -13.50
C GLY A 95 8.05 14.66 -14.16
N ASN A 96 8.82 14.60 -15.25
CA ASN A 96 9.15 13.33 -15.88
C ASN A 96 10.09 12.49 -15.02
N TRP A 97 11.09 13.10 -14.37
CA TRP A 97 11.99 12.42 -13.46
C TRP A 97 11.27 11.87 -12.23
N LEU A 98 10.43 12.66 -11.58
CA LEU A 98 9.65 12.24 -10.42
C LEU A 98 8.63 11.16 -10.79
N GLY A 99 7.97 11.27 -11.93
CA GLY A 99 7.09 10.24 -12.44
C GLY A 99 7.83 8.93 -12.72
N PHE A 100 9.04 9.00 -13.32
CA PHE A 100 9.88 7.81 -13.52
C PHE A 100 10.28 7.17 -12.18
N LEU A 101 10.78 7.96 -11.23
CA LEU A 101 11.16 7.46 -9.90
C LEU A 101 9.99 6.79 -9.17
N TYR A 102 8.80 7.35 -9.30
CA TYR A 102 7.60 6.76 -8.73
C TYR A 102 7.28 5.38 -9.32
N VAL A 103 7.30 5.24 -10.66
CA VAL A 103 7.07 3.94 -11.32
C VAL A 103 8.19 2.96 -11.01
N TRP A 104 9.44 3.43 -10.98
CA TRP A 104 10.59 2.64 -10.57
C TRP A 104 10.42 2.07 -9.15
N GLN A 105 10.07 2.91 -8.20
CA GLN A 105 9.82 2.49 -6.81
C GLN A 105 8.67 1.46 -6.73
N LEU A 106 7.58 1.65 -7.48
CA LEU A 106 6.47 0.71 -7.52
C LEU A 106 6.88 -0.67 -8.07
N SER A 107 7.81 -0.72 -9.01
CA SER A 107 8.29 -1.98 -9.58
C SER A 107 8.93 -2.91 -8.54
N PHE A 108 9.45 -2.35 -7.45
CA PHE A 108 9.99 -3.13 -6.33
C PHE A 108 8.99 -3.27 -5.19
N SER A 109 8.30 -2.21 -4.85
CA SER A 109 7.41 -2.17 -3.67
C SER A 109 6.17 -3.06 -3.88
N ALA A 110 5.61 -3.12 -5.08
CA ALA A 110 4.43 -3.94 -5.34
C ALA A 110 4.69 -5.46 -5.20
N PRO A 111 5.76 -6.04 -5.80
CA PRO A 111 6.09 -7.45 -5.58
C PRO A 111 6.42 -7.78 -4.13
N LEU A 112 7.15 -6.89 -3.43
CA LEU A 112 7.46 -7.07 -2.01
C LEU A 112 6.21 -7.05 -1.13
N SER A 113 5.25 -6.17 -1.43
CA SER A 113 3.97 -6.13 -0.73
C SER A 113 3.17 -7.41 -0.91
N ILE A 114 3.11 -7.94 -2.14
CA ILE A 114 2.44 -9.20 -2.43
C ILE A 114 3.15 -10.36 -1.70
N ALA A 115 4.47 -10.43 -1.75
CA ALA A 115 5.25 -11.45 -1.07
C ALA A 115 5.02 -11.43 0.44
N SER A 116 5.03 -10.24 1.05
CA SER A 116 4.71 -10.05 2.47
C SER A 116 3.30 -10.54 2.82
N GLY A 117 2.32 -10.24 1.96
CA GLY A 117 0.95 -10.72 2.11
C GLY A 117 0.86 -12.26 2.05
N CYS A 118 1.57 -12.89 1.14
CA CYS A 118 1.62 -14.35 1.03
C CYS A 118 2.28 -15.00 2.26
N ILE A 119 3.37 -14.42 2.77
CA ILE A 119 4.02 -14.90 4.00
C ILE A 119 3.07 -14.80 5.18
N GLY A 120 2.40 -13.66 5.36
CA GLY A 120 1.41 -13.49 6.41
C GLY A 120 0.26 -14.49 6.31
N LEU A 121 -0.29 -14.67 5.09
CA LEU A 121 -1.35 -15.64 4.85
C LEU A 121 -0.90 -17.08 5.20
N SER A 122 0.31 -17.47 4.78
CA SER A 122 0.85 -18.80 5.09
C SER A 122 0.98 -19.03 6.61
N SER A 123 1.42 -18.03 7.35
CA SER A 123 1.53 -18.06 8.81
C SER A 123 0.16 -18.26 9.49
N PHE A 124 -0.87 -17.57 9.02
CA PHE A 124 -2.24 -17.76 9.52
C PHE A 124 -2.82 -19.12 9.14
N LEU A 125 -2.59 -19.60 7.92
CA LEU A 125 -3.04 -20.92 7.49
C LEU A 125 -2.38 -22.06 8.29
N ALA A 126 -1.08 -21.95 8.59
CA ALA A 126 -0.36 -22.91 9.42
C ALA A 126 -0.96 -23.02 10.84
N TRP A 127 -1.49 -21.91 11.37
CA TRP A 127 -2.17 -21.91 12.66
C TRP A 127 -3.51 -22.69 12.61
N PHE A 128 -4.28 -22.53 11.52
CA PHE A 128 -5.55 -23.26 11.33
C PHE A 128 -5.37 -24.73 10.93
N TRP A 129 -4.27 -25.05 10.25
CA TRP A 129 -3.99 -26.38 9.71
C TRP A 129 -2.57 -26.81 10.06
N PRO A 130 -2.35 -27.39 11.28
CA PRO A 130 -1.01 -27.77 11.75
C PRO A 130 -0.26 -28.74 10.85
N GLY A 131 -0.96 -29.44 9.92
CA GLY A 131 -0.36 -30.33 8.93
C GLY A 131 0.26 -29.63 7.73
N LEU A 132 0.07 -28.30 7.56
CA LEU A 132 0.68 -27.55 6.46
C LEU A 132 2.19 -27.35 6.69
N ASP A 133 2.64 -27.31 7.94
CA ASP A 133 4.07 -27.21 8.30
C ASP A 133 4.88 -28.43 7.84
N SER A 134 4.22 -29.56 7.57
CA SER A 134 4.85 -30.80 7.10
C SER A 134 4.74 -31.00 5.58
N ALA A 135 4.11 -30.08 4.85
CA ALA A 135 4.04 -30.14 3.41
C ALA A 135 5.44 -29.87 2.81
N PRO A 136 5.87 -30.61 1.79
CA PRO A 136 7.19 -30.47 1.19
C PRO A 136 7.30 -29.22 0.30
N PHE A 137 6.92 -28.05 0.83
CA PHE A 137 7.22 -26.76 0.20
C PHE A 137 8.58 -26.29 0.73
N PRO A 138 9.65 -26.28 -0.08
CA PRO A 138 11.01 -26.00 0.38
C PRO A 138 11.28 -24.51 0.61
N ALA A 139 10.31 -23.71 1.06
CA ALA A 139 10.47 -22.25 1.07
C ALA A 139 9.94 -21.53 2.32
N LEU A 140 9.61 -22.21 3.40
CA LEU A 140 9.42 -21.53 4.67
C LEU A 140 10.76 -21.53 5.42
N PRO A 141 11.33 -20.36 5.73
CA PRO A 141 12.48 -20.30 6.62
C PRO A 141 12.11 -20.96 7.94
N ASP A 142 13.02 -21.80 8.43
CA ASP A 142 12.89 -22.51 9.70
C ASP A 142 12.48 -21.51 10.81
N LYS A 143 11.60 -21.94 11.69
CA LYS A 143 11.10 -21.09 12.79
C LYS A 143 12.25 -20.53 13.62
N ASP A 144 13.34 -21.28 13.71
CA ASP A 144 14.56 -20.89 14.42
C ASP A 144 15.31 -19.71 13.75
N ALA A 145 15.06 -19.46 12.47
CA ALA A 145 15.65 -18.31 11.75
C ALA A 145 14.91 -16.98 12.04
N LEU A 146 13.68 -17.05 12.55
CA LEU A 146 12.88 -15.85 12.88
C LEU A 146 13.07 -15.41 14.35
N GLU A 147 13.66 -16.24 15.21
CA GLU A 147 13.98 -15.87 16.60
C GLU A 147 15.27 -15.02 16.72
N VAL A 148 16.01 -14.81 15.65
CA VAL A 148 17.30 -14.10 15.63
C VAL A 148 17.20 -12.64 15.17
N ILE A 149 16.00 -12.16 14.82
CA ILE A 149 15.73 -10.77 14.44
C ILE A 149 14.86 -10.09 15.49
#